data_4d5eed1e94f0e9662d9b1b14bfa50bef
#
_entry.id   4d5eed1e94f0e9662d9b1b14bfa50bef
#
_cell.length_a   1.000
_cell.length_b   1.000
_cell.length_c   1.000
_cell.angle_alpha   90.00
_cell.angle_beta   90.00
_cell.angle_gamma   90.00
#
_symmetry.space_group_name_H-M   'P 1'
#
loop_
_entity.id
_entity.type
_entity.pdbx_description
1 polymer ?
#
loop_
_entity_poly.entity_id
_entity_poly.type
_entity_poly.pdbx_seq_one_letter_code
_entity_poly.pdbx_strand_id
1 'polypeptide(L)'
;LLATVAAEYSPIILSGVLLTLVTIFISSKIGSEVATRLDFPPVLGELVAGVIVGVSALHLVIFPEGGLAAADSLLMTVLQALNHLSPEGLETVFESQSEVISVLAELGVIILLFEIGLESDLRQLKEVGIQAVVVACVGVAAPFAAGTAGLMIVFHVAAIPAIFAGAALTATSIGITSKVLSELGQLKSKEGQIIVGAAVIDDVLGIIVLAVVASLAKT
;
A
#
# COMPACT_ATOMS: atom_id res chain seq x y z
N LEU A 1 17.73 -22.59 16.01
CA LEU A 1 17.41 -23.48 14.85
C LEU A 1 17.02 -22.65 13.62
N LEU A 2 16.03 -21.72 13.69
CA LEU A 2 15.64 -20.85 12.55
C LEU A 2 16.80 -19.98 12.04
N ALA A 3 17.58 -19.37 12.92
CA ALA A 3 18.72 -18.54 12.56
C ALA A 3 19.88 -19.31 11.89
N THR A 4 20.05 -20.59 12.23
CA THR A 4 21.06 -21.46 11.60
C THR A 4 20.61 -21.94 10.23
N VAL A 5 19.33 -22.21 10.04
CA VAL A 5 18.75 -22.59 8.74
C VAL A 5 18.76 -21.41 7.76
N ALA A 6 18.38 -20.20 8.24
CA ALA A 6 18.44 -19.00 7.42
C ALA A 6 19.86 -18.64 6.96
N ALA A 7 20.89 -18.97 7.77
CA ALA A 7 22.28 -18.75 7.40
C ALA A 7 22.73 -19.67 6.24
N GLU A 8 22.22 -20.89 6.15
CA GLU A 8 22.53 -21.83 5.07
C GLU A 8 21.97 -21.37 3.72
N TYR A 9 20.76 -20.76 3.73
CA TYR A 9 20.11 -20.24 2.53
C TYR A 9 20.44 -18.78 2.21
N SER A 10 21.30 -18.11 2.98
CA SER A 10 21.62 -16.68 2.84
C SER A 10 21.95 -16.24 1.40
N PRO A 11 22.76 -16.96 0.58
CA PRO A 11 23.02 -16.56 -0.80
C PRO A 11 21.78 -16.66 -1.70
N ILE A 12 20.89 -17.63 -1.42
CA ILE A 12 19.66 -17.85 -2.19
C ILE A 12 18.63 -16.80 -1.81
N ILE A 13 18.50 -16.46 -0.52
CA ILE A 13 17.66 -15.36 -0.03
C ILE A 13 18.07 -14.05 -0.69
N LEU A 14 19.37 -13.74 -0.72
CA LEU A 14 19.87 -12.54 -1.40
C LEU A 14 19.52 -12.53 -2.89
N SER A 15 19.68 -13.67 -3.56
CA SER A 15 19.31 -13.81 -4.98
C SER A 15 17.80 -13.62 -5.19
N GLY A 16 16.97 -14.14 -4.30
CA GLY A 16 15.52 -13.93 -4.29
C GLY A 16 15.14 -12.45 -4.10
N VAL A 17 15.73 -11.77 -3.11
CA VAL A 17 15.54 -10.33 -2.88
C VAL A 17 15.92 -9.52 -4.12
N LEU A 18 17.10 -9.77 -4.69
CA LEU A 18 17.57 -9.02 -5.88
C LEU A 18 16.66 -9.27 -7.09
N LEU A 19 16.25 -10.51 -7.32
CA LEU A 19 15.36 -10.87 -8.42
C LEU A 19 13.99 -10.18 -8.26
N THR A 20 13.45 -10.18 -7.04
CA THR A 20 12.20 -9.49 -6.71
C THR A 20 12.32 -7.98 -6.92
N LEU A 21 13.39 -7.36 -6.44
CA LEU A 21 13.64 -5.92 -6.65
C LEU A 21 13.78 -5.56 -8.13
N VAL A 22 14.51 -6.37 -8.91
CA VAL A 22 14.62 -6.17 -10.37
C VAL A 22 13.26 -6.29 -11.04
N THR A 23 12.46 -7.27 -10.66
CA THR A 23 11.10 -7.45 -11.22
C THR A 23 10.21 -6.27 -10.89
N ILE A 24 10.20 -5.80 -9.63
CA ILE A 24 9.44 -4.61 -9.21
C ILE A 24 9.92 -3.38 -9.98
N PHE A 25 11.23 -3.16 -10.07
CA PHE A 25 11.82 -2.01 -10.75
C PHE A 25 11.46 -1.97 -12.25
N ILE A 26 11.63 -3.08 -12.96
CA ILE A 26 11.33 -3.16 -14.39
C ILE A 26 9.84 -2.96 -14.62
N SER A 27 9.00 -3.63 -13.86
CA SER A 27 7.53 -3.52 -13.97
C SER A 27 7.06 -2.09 -13.70
N SER A 28 7.56 -1.47 -12.64
CA SER A 28 7.29 -0.07 -12.29
C SER A 28 7.68 0.88 -13.43
N LYS A 29 8.88 0.72 -14.00
CA LYS A 29 9.36 1.56 -15.12
C LYS A 29 8.51 1.39 -16.37
N ILE A 30 8.12 0.17 -16.71
CA ILE A 30 7.24 -0.09 -17.85
C ILE A 30 5.87 0.54 -17.60
N GLY A 31 5.29 0.34 -16.41
CA GLY A 31 4.00 0.90 -16.04
C GLY A 31 4.00 2.43 -16.07
N SER A 32 5.02 3.05 -15.49
CA SER A 32 5.24 4.49 -15.48
C SER A 32 5.31 5.08 -16.90
N GLU A 33 6.09 4.45 -17.79
CA GLU A 33 6.22 4.87 -19.20
C GLU A 33 4.89 4.74 -19.96
N VAL A 34 4.15 3.65 -19.75
CA VAL A 34 2.83 3.45 -20.37
C VAL A 34 1.84 4.50 -19.88
N ALA A 35 1.79 4.77 -18.56
CA ALA A 35 0.91 5.81 -18.00
C ALA A 35 1.22 7.19 -18.61
N THR A 36 2.51 7.55 -18.68
CA THR A 36 2.95 8.82 -19.24
C THR A 36 2.54 8.98 -20.71
N ARG A 37 2.62 7.92 -21.51
CA ARG A 37 2.16 7.94 -22.92
C ARG A 37 0.64 8.06 -23.08
N LEU A 38 -0.10 7.74 -22.02
CA LEU A 38 -1.56 7.86 -21.96
C LEU A 38 -2.01 9.17 -21.27
N ASP A 39 -1.09 10.09 -21.01
CA ASP A 39 -1.31 11.34 -20.27
C ASP A 39 -1.82 11.14 -18.83
N PHE A 40 -1.45 10.01 -18.21
CA PHE A 40 -1.72 9.74 -16.78
C PHE A 40 -0.47 9.99 -15.93
N PRO A 41 -0.65 10.26 -14.61
CA PRO A 41 0.47 10.33 -13.67
C PRO A 41 1.30 9.03 -13.68
N PRO A 42 2.64 9.11 -13.73
CA PRO A 42 3.52 7.95 -13.73
C PRO A 42 3.26 6.96 -12.61
N VAL A 43 3.01 7.45 -11.39
CA VAL A 43 2.73 6.60 -10.22
C VAL A 43 1.51 5.70 -10.41
N LEU A 44 0.49 6.13 -11.18
CA LEU A 44 -0.66 5.28 -11.48
C LEU A 44 -0.25 4.05 -12.28
N GLY A 45 0.64 4.22 -13.25
CA GLY A 45 1.20 3.11 -14.02
C GLY A 45 2.04 2.16 -13.17
N GLU A 46 2.81 2.70 -12.22
CA GLU A 46 3.60 1.92 -11.27
C GLU A 46 2.70 1.02 -10.39
N LEU A 47 1.60 1.58 -9.89
CA LEU A 47 0.62 0.83 -9.08
C LEU A 47 -0.08 -0.26 -9.89
N VAL A 48 -0.52 0.06 -11.12
CA VAL A 48 -1.15 -0.92 -12.03
C VAL A 48 -0.17 -2.04 -12.38
N ALA A 49 1.09 -1.70 -12.65
CA ALA A 49 2.14 -2.70 -12.90
C ALA A 49 2.35 -3.61 -11.69
N GLY A 50 2.33 -3.05 -10.46
CA GLY A 50 2.39 -3.83 -9.23
C GLY A 50 1.24 -4.82 -9.09
N VAL A 51 0.00 -4.41 -9.42
CA VAL A 51 -1.17 -5.30 -9.45
C VAL A 51 -1.01 -6.41 -10.49
N ILE A 52 -0.45 -6.10 -11.67
CA ILE A 52 -0.25 -7.08 -12.74
C ILE A 52 0.81 -8.12 -12.36
N VAL A 53 1.96 -7.71 -11.84
CA VAL A 53 3.04 -8.65 -11.48
C VAL A 53 2.81 -9.34 -10.14
N GLY A 54 1.94 -8.78 -9.31
CA GLY A 54 1.59 -9.28 -7.99
C GLY A 54 0.56 -10.40 -8.00
N VAL A 55 -0.12 -10.51 -6.88
CA VAL A 55 -1.12 -11.56 -6.57
C VAL A 55 -2.29 -11.59 -7.55
N SER A 56 -2.64 -10.43 -8.16
CA SER A 56 -3.89 -10.30 -8.90
C SER A 56 -3.86 -10.87 -10.31
N ALA A 57 -2.68 -11.03 -10.95
CA ALA A 57 -2.61 -11.49 -12.33
C ALA A 57 -1.50 -12.50 -12.61
N LEU A 58 -0.23 -12.10 -12.56
CA LEU A 58 0.88 -12.94 -13.01
C LEU A 58 1.50 -13.80 -11.90
N HIS A 59 1.21 -13.53 -10.63
CA HIS A 59 1.80 -14.23 -9.48
C HIS A 59 3.34 -14.28 -9.53
N LEU A 60 3.98 -13.28 -10.15
CA LEU A 60 5.44 -13.19 -10.22
C LEU A 60 6.02 -12.91 -8.84
N VAL A 61 5.48 -11.87 -8.19
CA VAL A 61 5.86 -11.42 -6.85
C VAL A 61 4.64 -11.54 -5.94
N ILE A 62 4.71 -12.40 -4.95
CA ILE A 62 3.67 -12.57 -3.92
C ILE A 62 4.29 -12.47 -2.53
N PHE A 63 3.47 -12.30 -1.52
CA PHE A 63 3.87 -12.17 -0.12
C PHE A 63 3.02 -13.07 0.77
N PRO A 64 3.56 -13.54 1.92
CA PRO A 64 2.86 -14.47 2.82
C PRO A 64 1.56 -13.89 3.39
N GLU A 65 1.47 -12.57 3.58
CA GLU A 65 0.30 -11.89 4.14
C GLU A 65 -0.98 -12.12 3.32
N GLY A 66 -0.86 -12.48 2.05
CA GLY A 66 -1.98 -12.84 1.18
C GLY A 66 -2.53 -14.25 1.37
N GLY A 67 -1.97 -15.03 2.30
CA GLY A 67 -2.35 -16.43 2.51
C GLY A 67 -1.90 -17.37 1.37
N LEU A 68 -0.95 -16.94 0.55
CA LEU A 68 -0.36 -17.69 -0.55
C LEU A 68 0.94 -18.36 -0.12
N ALA A 69 1.20 -19.56 -0.64
CA ALA A 69 2.43 -20.32 -0.40
C ALA A 69 3.53 -19.91 -1.39
N ALA A 70 4.78 -20.20 -1.03
CA ALA A 70 5.93 -19.97 -1.91
C ALA A 70 5.77 -20.58 -3.30
N ALA A 71 5.12 -21.75 -3.40
CA ALA A 71 4.88 -22.45 -4.65
C ALA A 71 3.93 -21.72 -5.61
N ASP A 72 3.13 -20.78 -5.12
CA ASP A 72 2.23 -19.96 -5.95
C ASP A 72 2.97 -18.82 -6.65
N SER A 73 4.22 -18.52 -6.25
CA SER A 73 5.07 -17.53 -6.89
C SER A 73 5.86 -18.14 -8.04
N LEU A 74 5.75 -17.51 -9.20
CA LEU A 74 6.53 -17.93 -10.35
C LEU A 74 8.04 -17.73 -10.13
N LEU A 75 8.44 -16.63 -9.49
CA LEU A 75 9.84 -16.37 -9.13
C LEU A 75 10.38 -17.41 -8.15
N MET A 76 9.58 -17.79 -7.15
CA MET A 76 9.96 -18.82 -6.18
C MET A 76 10.10 -20.19 -6.85
N THR A 77 9.20 -20.53 -7.75
CA THR A 77 9.26 -21.78 -8.53
C THR A 77 10.54 -21.85 -9.38
N VAL A 78 10.90 -20.76 -10.04
CA VAL A 78 12.16 -20.66 -10.81
C VAL A 78 13.37 -20.78 -9.88
N LEU A 79 13.37 -20.10 -8.74
CA LEU A 79 14.46 -20.16 -7.77
C LEU A 79 14.64 -21.56 -7.19
N GLN A 80 13.53 -22.26 -6.92
CA GLN A 80 13.52 -23.66 -6.50
C GLN A 80 14.15 -24.58 -7.54
N ALA A 81 13.75 -24.45 -8.80
CA ALA A 81 14.27 -25.27 -9.88
C ALA A 81 15.78 -25.07 -10.10
N LEU A 82 16.27 -23.85 -9.98
CA LEU A 82 17.69 -23.52 -10.17
C LEU A 82 18.58 -23.99 -9.02
N ASN A 83 18.06 -24.00 -7.78
CA ASN A 83 18.84 -24.31 -6.59
C ASN A 83 18.48 -25.67 -5.95
N HIS A 84 17.57 -26.43 -6.56
CA HIS A 84 17.11 -27.74 -6.05
C HIS A 84 16.64 -27.69 -4.59
N LEU A 85 15.90 -26.61 -4.22
CA LEU A 85 15.44 -26.41 -2.85
C LEU A 85 14.38 -27.45 -2.46
N SER A 86 14.47 -27.92 -1.22
CA SER A 86 13.36 -28.67 -0.62
C SER A 86 12.13 -27.76 -0.43
N PRO A 87 10.92 -28.31 -0.30
CA PRO A 87 9.72 -27.49 -0.01
C PRO A 87 9.88 -26.62 1.24
N GLU A 88 10.47 -27.15 2.31
CA GLU A 88 10.73 -26.40 3.55
C GLU A 88 11.78 -25.29 3.34
N GLY A 89 12.83 -25.56 2.57
CA GLY A 89 13.84 -24.58 2.21
C GLY A 89 13.27 -23.45 1.35
N LEU A 90 12.37 -23.76 0.42
CA LEU A 90 11.66 -22.79 -0.40
C LEU A 90 10.82 -21.84 0.45
N GLU A 91 10.05 -22.37 1.42
CA GLU A 91 9.22 -21.56 2.31
C GLU A 91 10.09 -20.65 3.20
N THR A 92 11.19 -21.16 3.74
CA THR A 92 12.15 -20.36 4.52
C THR A 92 12.74 -19.22 3.70
N VAL A 93 13.11 -19.46 2.44
CA VAL A 93 13.61 -18.42 1.52
C VAL A 93 12.53 -17.40 1.21
N PHE A 94 11.30 -17.84 0.97
CA PHE A 94 10.15 -17.01 0.67
C PHE A 94 9.80 -16.05 1.83
N GLU A 95 9.69 -16.58 3.05
CA GLU A 95 9.44 -15.76 4.24
C GLU A 95 10.56 -14.75 4.47
N SER A 96 11.82 -15.20 4.46
CA SER A 96 12.96 -14.34 4.73
C SER A 96 13.13 -13.23 3.69
N GLN A 97 12.96 -13.52 2.39
CA GLN A 97 13.03 -12.50 1.35
C GLN A 97 11.86 -11.52 1.44
N SER A 98 10.65 -12.01 1.76
CA SER A 98 9.46 -11.17 1.90
C SER A 98 9.62 -10.18 3.04
N GLU A 99 10.18 -10.61 4.18
CA GLU A 99 10.50 -9.73 5.30
C GLU A 99 11.47 -8.60 4.88
N VAL A 100 12.54 -8.93 4.14
CA VAL A 100 13.48 -7.91 3.64
C VAL A 100 12.80 -6.93 2.69
N ILE A 101 11.98 -7.41 1.77
CA ILE A 101 11.25 -6.56 0.82
C ILE A 101 10.24 -5.66 1.56
N SER A 102 9.53 -6.19 2.55
CA SER A 102 8.59 -5.41 3.38
C SER A 102 9.30 -4.27 4.11
N VAL A 103 10.45 -4.53 4.73
CA VAL A 103 11.26 -3.48 5.38
C VAL A 103 11.72 -2.43 4.38
N LEU A 104 12.17 -2.83 3.18
CA LEU A 104 12.56 -1.89 2.13
C LEU A 104 11.36 -1.06 1.62
N ALA A 105 10.17 -1.65 1.52
CA ALA A 105 8.95 -0.95 1.15
C ALA A 105 8.55 0.09 2.19
N GLU A 106 8.61 -0.25 3.49
CA GLU A 106 8.37 0.70 4.59
C GLU A 106 9.35 1.87 4.57
N LEU A 107 10.64 1.60 4.36
CA LEU A 107 11.66 2.64 4.20
C LEU A 107 11.37 3.53 2.99
N GLY A 108 10.90 2.94 1.87
CA GLY A 108 10.48 3.67 0.68
C GLY A 108 9.33 4.64 0.97
N VAL A 109 8.33 4.21 1.73
CA VAL A 109 7.21 5.06 2.16
C VAL A 109 7.68 6.20 3.07
N ILE A 110 8.58 5.92 4.02
CA ILE A 110 9.15 6.96 4.91
C ILE A 110 9.89 8.02 4.08
N ILE A 111 10.73 7.61 3.13
CA ILE A 111 11.47 8.52 2.25
C ILE A 111 10.50 9.35 1.40
N LEU A 112 9.48 8.71 0.81
CA LEU A 112 8.46 9.40 0.02
C LEU A 112 7.72 10.47 0.84
N LEU A 113 7.28 10.13 2.04
CA LEU A 113 6.57 11.07 2.93
C LEU A 113 7.50 12.21 3.38
N PHE A 114 8.78 11.92 3.60
CA PHE A 114 9.77 12.94 3.94
C PHE A 114 9.99 13.91 2.77
N GLU A 115 10.13 13.42 1.54
CA GLU A 115 10.25 14.24 0.31
C GLU A 115 9.05 15.17 0.16
N ILE A 116 7.83 14.63 0.29
CA ILE A 116 6.58 15.41 0.24
C ILE A 116 6.54 16.47 1.34
N GLY A 117 6.98 16.10 2.54
CA GLY A 117 7.06 17.03 3.68
C GLY A 117 7.99 18.22 3.42
N LEU A 118 9.11 18.00 2.74
CA LEU A 118 10.04 19.06 2.34
C LEU A 118 9.45 19.98 1.25
N GLU A 119 8.62 19.46 0.37
CA GLU A 119 7.96 20.25 -0.69
C GLU A 119 6.75 21.04 -0.17
N SER A 120 6.19 20.67 0.98
CA SER A 120 4.99 21.27 1.56
C SER A 120 5.27 22.60 2.23
N ASP A 121 4.42 23.62 1.99
CA ASP A 121 4.49 24.92 2.65
C ASP A 121 3.53 24.98 3.86
N LEU A 122 4.11 24.95 5.07
CA LEU A 122 3.35 25.02 6.33
C LEU A 122 2.50 26.29 6.50
N ARG A 123 2.86 27.40 5.83
CA ARG A 123 2.06 28.64 5.90
C ARG A 123 0.80 28.48 5.08
N GLN A 124 0.94 27.98 3.84
CA GLN A 124 -0.22 27.72 2.97
C GLN A 124 -1.15 26.67 3.60
N LEU A 125 -0.58 25.64 4.22
CA LEU A 125 -1.36 24.62 4.94
C LEU A 125 -2.20 25.21 6.07
N LYS A 126 -1.65 26.19 6.83
CA LYS A 126 -2.40 26.91 7.86
C LYS A 126 -3.53 27.78 7.30
N GLU A 127 -3.33 28.42 6.15
CA GLU A 127 -4.33 29.26 5.50
C GLU A 127 -5.58 28.48 5.05
N VAL A 128 -5.40 27.22 4.63
CA VAL A 128 -6.49 26.34 4.20
C VAL A 128 -7.03 25.44 5.32
N GLY A 129 -6.57 25.61 6.55
CA GLY A 129 -6.83 24.69 7.66
C GLY A 129 -8.33 24.41 7.91
N ILE A 130 -9.20 25.41 7.85
CA ILE A 130 -10.66 25.23 8.05
C ILE A 130 -11.25 24.41 6.89
N GLN A 131 -10.86 24.71 5.66
CA GLN A 131 -11.32 23.96 4.48
C GLN A 131 -10.85 22.50 4.55
N ALA A 132 -9.59 22.27 4.93
CA ALA A 132 -9.03 20.93 5.11
C ALA A 132 -9.80 20.14 6.18
N VAL A 133 -10.13 20.76 7.34
CA VAL A 133 -10.93 20.11 8.38
C VAL A 133 -12.32 19.71 7.87
N VAL A 134 -13.03 20.61 7.17
CA VAL A 134 -14.36 20.31 6.62
C VAL A 134 -14.29 19.17 5.60
N VAL A 135 -13.31 19.23 4.69
CA VAL A 135 -13.10 18.19 3.68
C VAL A 135 -12.78 16.85 4.33
N ALA A 136 -11.91 16.81 5.34
CA ALA A 136 -11.59 15.59 6.09
C ALA A 136 -12.82 15.01 6.81
N CYS A 137 -13.59 15.85 7.53
CA CYS A 137 -14.79 15.37 8.23
C CYS A 137 -15.82 14.77 7.27
N VAL A 138 -16.04 15.40 6.13
CA VAL A 138 -16.96 14.88 5.10
C VAL A 138 -16.36 13.65 4.42
N GLY A 139 -15.05 13.67 4.14
CA GLY A 139 -14.28 12.56 3.55
C GLY A 139 -14.29 11.29 4.40
N VAL A 140 -14.34 11.41 5.72
CA VAL A 140 -14.52 10.27 6.65
C VAL A 140 -15.99 9.89 6.75
N ALA A 141 -16.88 10.84 7.02
CA ALA A 141 -18.28 10.54 7.33
C ALA A 141 -19.04 9.95 6.14
N ALA A 142 -18.82 10.48 4.92
CA ALA A 142 -19.54 10.03 3.74
C ALA A 142 -19.22 8.59 3.33
N PRO A 143 -17.95 8.15 3.12
CA PRO A 143 -17.64 6.77 2.79
C PRO A 143 -17.95 5.80 3.94
N PHE A 144 -17.78 6.21 5.20
CA PHE A 144 -18.18 5.41 6.36
C PHE A 144 -19.67 5.10 6.32
N ALA A 145 -20.51 6.14 6.20
CA ALA A 145 -21.97 5.99 6.19
C ALA A 145 -22.44 5.23 4.93
N ALA A 146 -21.93 5.59 3.75
CA ALA A 146 -22.32 4.95 2.51
C ALA A 146 -21.87 3.49 2.44
N GLY A 147 -20.63 3.20 2.87
CA GLY A 147 -20.09 1.84 2.90
C GLY A 147 -20.85 0.95 3.89
N THR A 148 -21.05 1.43 5.12
CA THR A 148 -21.82 0.70 6.13
C THR A 148 -23.27 0.45 5.67
N ALA A 149 -23.96 1.50 5.23
CA ALA A 149 -25.34 1.39 4.78
C ALA A 149 -25.46 0.51 3.52
N GLY A 150 -24.55 0.67 2.55
CA GLY A 150 -24.51 -0.16 1.34
C GLY A 150 -24.35 -1.65 1.65
N LEU A 151 -23.41 -2.00 2.54
CA LEU A 151 -23.20 -3.38 2.97
C LEU A 151 -24.41 -3.96 3.71
N MET A 152 -25.04 -3.18 4.59
CA MET A 152 -26.21 -3.64 5.32
C MET A 152 -27.46 -3.77 4.43
N ILE A 153 -27.72 -2.80 3.56
CA ILE A 153 -28.96 -2.72 2.80
C ILE A 153 -28.90 -3.55 1.51
N VAL A 154 -27.79 -3.46 0.78
CA VAL A 154 -27.65 -4.13 -0.54
C VAL A 154 -27.16 -5.57 -0.39
N PHE A 155 -26.14 -5.77 0.48
CA PHE A 155 -25.49 -7.08 0.63
C PHE A 155 -25.97 -7.86 1.87
N HIS A 156 -26.87 -7.29 2.67
CA HIS A 156 -27.43 -7.91 3.89
C HIS A 156 -26.36 -8.36 4.90
N VAL A 157 -25.22 -7.67 4.95
CA VAL A 157 -24.14 -7.94 5.90
C VAL A 157 -24.58 -7.53 7.30
N ALA A 158 -24.24 -8.33 8.33
CA ALA A 158 -24.52 -7.99 9.71
C ALA A 158 -23.88 -6.64 10.11
N ALA A 159 -24.48 -5.93 11.08
CA ALA A 159 -24.11 -4.56 11.43
C ALA A 159 -22.63 -4.41 11.81
N ILE A 160 -22.09 -5.30 12.67
CA ILE A 160 -20.69 -5.20 13.14
C ILE A 160 -19.69 -5.32 11.97
N PRO A 161 -19.70 -6.38 11.13
CA PRO A 161 -18.82 -6.44 9.97
C PRO A 161 -19.02 -5.28 8.98
N ALA A 162 -20.26 -4.81 8.77
CA ALA A 162 -20.53 -3.67 7.89
C ALA A 162 -19.92 -2.37 8.41
N ILE A 163 -19.99 -2.12 9.72
CA ILE A 163 -19.37 -0.97 10.39
C ILE A 163 -17.83 -1.04 10.26
N PHE A 164 -17.23 -2.21 10.46
CA PHE A 164 -15.78 -2.38 10.28
C PHE A 164 -15.34 -2.12 8.85
N ALA A 165 -16.06 -2.67 7.88
CA ALA A 165 -15.75 -2.44 6.47
C ALA A 165 -15.97 -0.97 6.07
N GLY A 166 -17.03 -0.33 6.60
CA GLY A 166 -17.25 1.11 6.44
C GLY A 166 -16.10 1.94 7.02
N ALA A 167 -15.59 1.58 8.20
CA ALA A 167 -14.43 2.23 8.79
C ALA A 167 -13.16 2.03 7.95
N ALA A 168 -12.93 0.85 7.41
CA ALA A 168 -11.79 0.57 6.53
C ALA A 168 -11.83 1.39 5.24
N LEU A 169 -13.02 1.72 4.71
CA LEU A 169 -13.18 2.54 3.51
C LEU A 169 -12.82 4.03 3.73
N THR A 170 -12.66 4.48 4.95
CA THR A 170 -12.28 5.87 5.24
C THR A 170 -10.77 6.11 5.10
N ALA A 171 -9.96 5.06 5.15
CA ALA A 171 -8.51 5.20 5.11
C ALA A 171 -8.03 5.74 3.76
N THR A 172 -7.30 6.86 3.80
CA THR A 172 -6.78 7.56 2.62
C THR A 172 -5.25 7.49 2.59
N SER A 173 -4.67 7.17 1.44
CA SER A 173 -3.21 7.16 1.28
C SER A 173 -2.68 8.56 0.99
N ILE A 174 -2.13 9.23 2.00
CA ILE A 174 -1.49 10.54 1.84
C ILE A 174 -0.28 10.47 0.88
N GLY A 175 0.51 9.39 0.93
CA GLY A 175 1.69 9.22 0.09
C GLY A 175 1.35 9.19 -1.40
N ILE A 176 0.40 8.36 -1.80
CA ILE A 176 -0.04 8.26 -3.20
C ILE A 176 -0.68 9.58 -3.66
N THR A 177 -1.58 10.14 -2.87
CA THR A 177 -2.29 11.39 -3.18
C THR A 177 -1.31 12.53 -3.41
N SER A 178 -0.35 12.72 -2.51
CA SER A 178 0.65 13.78 -2.62
C SER A 178 1.61 13.55 -3.79
N LYS A 179 1.98 12.30 -4.07
CA LYS A 179 2.82 11.97 -5.22
C LYS A 179 2.11 12.31 -6.54
N VAL A 180 0.83 11.96 -6.69
CA VAL A 180 0.03 12.33 -7.85
C VAL A 180 -0.08 13.86 -8.00
N LEU A 181 -0.33 14.58 -6.90
CA LEU A 181 -0.40 16.04 -6.92
C LEU A 181 0.94 16.67 -7.32
N SER A 182 2.06 16.12 -6.85
CA SER A 182 3.41 16.58 -7.23
C SER A 182 3.67 16.33 -8.73
N GLU A 183 3.36 15.17 -9.24
CA GLU A 183 3.52 14.83 -10.68
C GLU A 183 2.65 15.69 -11.60
N LEU A 184 1.46 16.08 -11.13
CA LEU A 184 0.58 17.02 -11.83
C LEU A 184 0.98 18.50 -11.65
N GLY A 185 2.01 18.79 -10.86
CA GLY A 185 2.42 20.17 -10.53
C GLY A 185 1.39 20.93 -9.69
N GLN A 186 0.48 20.22 -9.02
CA GLN A 186 -0.63 20.79 -8.25
C GLN A 186 -0.42 20.74 -6.73
N LEU A 187 0.70 20.20 -6.24
CA LEU A 187 0.96 20.07 -4.80
C LEU A 187 0.92 21.41 -4.06
N LYS A 188 1.39 22.49 -4.69
CA LYS A 188 1.41 23.85 -4.13
C LYS A 188 0.17 24.69 -4.49
N SER A 189 -0.78 24.16 -5.24
CA SER A 189 -2.05 24.85 -5.50
C SER A 189 -2.89 24.89 -4.22
N LYS A 190 -3.88 25.81 -4.17
CA LYS A 190 -4.79 25.92 -3.02
C LYS A 190 -5.56 24.61 -2.80
N GLU A 191 -6.03 24.01 -3.88
CA GLU A 191 -6.74 22.74 -3.88
C GLU A 191 -5.83 21.61 -3.40
N GLY A 192 -4.58 21.54 -3.89
CA GLY A 192 -3.58 20.57 -3.46
C GLY A 192 -3.29 20.65 -1.97
N GLN A 193 -3.13 21.88 -1.44
CA GLN A 193 -2.91 22.09 -0.01
C GLN A 193 -4.13 21.70 0.84
N ILE A 194 -5.36 21.93 0.35
CA ILE A 194 -6.58 21.46 1.03
C ILE A 194 -6.61 19.92 1.05
N ILE A 195 -6.31 19.27 -0.06
CA ILE A 195 -6.32 17.80 -0.16
C ILE A 195 -5.27 17.20 0.77
N VAL A 196 -4.03 17.69 0.74
CA VAL A 196 -2.95 17.21 1.62
C VAL A 196 -3.28 17.45 3.09
N GLY A 197 -3.78 18.65 3.42
CA GLY A 197 -4.19 18.99 4.78
C GLY A 197 -5.36 18.12 5.26
N ALA A 198 -6.33 17.85 4.40
CA ALA A 198 -7.44 16.94 4.70
C ALA A 198 -6.96 15.51 4.95
N ALA A 199 -6.04 14.99 4.12
CA ALA A 199 -5.49 13.66 4.29
C ALA A 199 -4.74 13.46 5.62
N VAL A 200 -3.98 14.48 6.08
CA VAL A 200 -3.32 14.44 7.40
C VAL A 200 -4.35 14.38 8.54
N ILE A 201 -5.45 15.14 8.43
CA ILE A 201 -6.51 15.13 9.44
C ILE A 201 -7.30 13.82 9.39
N ASP A 202 -7.52 13.30 8.20
CA ASP A 202 -8.20 12.03 7.93
C ASP A 202 -7.50 10.86 8.63
N ASP A 203 -6.18 10.79 8.59
CA ASP A 203 -5.40 9.76 9.29
C ASP A 203 -5.69 9.78 10.80
N VAL A 204 -5.75 10.97 11.42
CA VAL A 204 -6.08 11.11 12.84
C VAL A 204 -7.54 10.69 13.11
N LEU A 205 -8.48 11.11 12.27
CA LEU A 205 -9.88 10.73 12.39
C LEU A 205 -10.09 9.24 12.17
N GLY A 206 -9.39 8.65 11.20
CA GLY A 206 -9.43 7.21 10.91
C GLY A 206 -9.01 6.36 12.11
N ILE A 207 -7.92 6.74 12.80
CA ILE A 207 -7.49 6.07 14.04
C ILE A 207 -8.58 6.15 15.13
N ILE A 208 -9.22 7.32 15.29
CA ILE A 208 -10.30 7.50 16.28
C ILE A 208 -11.51 6.62 15.92
N VAL A 209 -11.94 6.63 14.65
CA VAL A 209 -13.05 5.80 14.16
C VAL A 209 -12.75 4.32 14.38
N LEU A 210 -11.55 3.88 14.01
CA LEU A 210 -11.14 2.48 14.18
C LEU A 210 -11.10 2.06 15.65
N ALA A 211 -10.61 2.92 16.54
CA ALA A 211 -10.58 2.65 17.98
C ALA A 211 -12.00 2.51 18.57
N VAL A 212 -12.94 3.37 18.16
CA VAL A 212 -14.35 3.31 18.56
C VAL A 212 -15.00 2.02 18.05
N VAL A 213 -14.83 1.71 16.77
CA VAL A 213 -15.40 0.52 16.13
C VAL A 213 -14.83 -0.77 16.74
N ALA A 214 -13.51 -0.82 16.99
CA ALA A 214 -12.88 -1.95 17.66
C ALA A 214 -13.38 -2.15 19.12
N SER A 215 -13.73 -1.07 19.79
CA SER A 215 -14.37 -1.12 21.13
C SER A 215 -15.78 -1.73 21.08
N LEU A 216 -16.57 -1.37 20.07
CA LEU A 216 -17.92 -1.91 19.87
C LEU A 216 -17.95 -3.42 19.58
N ALA A 217 -16.91 -3.96 18.97
CA ALA A 217 -16.83 -5.39 18.66
C ALA A 217 -16.46 -6.27 19.85
N LYS A 218 -16.01 -5.68 20.95
CA LYS A 218 -15.63 -6.40 22.18
C LYS A 218 -16.78 -6.51 23.19
N THR A 219 -17.88 -5.81 22.95
CA THR A 219 -19.10 -5.83 23.75
C THR A 219 -20.15 -6.74 23.13
#